data_0ebdc808e8675d7f3ad252ffc6975317
#
_entry.id   0ebdc808e8675d7f3ad252ffc6975317
#
_cell.length_a   1.000
_cell.length_b   1.000
_cell.length_c   1.000
_cell.angle_alpha   90.00
_cell.angle_beta   90.00
_cell.angle_gamma   90.00
#
_symmetry.space_group_name_H-M   'P 1'
#
loop_
_entity.id
_entity.type
_entity.pdbx_description
1 polymer ?
#
loop_
_entity_poly.entity_id
_entity_poly.type
_entity_poly.pdbx_seq_one_letter_code
_entity_poly.pdbx_strand_id
1 'polypeptide(L)'
;SERIDMRTHQGEHPRIGATDVLPLIPLKNITLEECAELARELAERIYKELAIPTYCYEAAAYLPEHVNLADCRRGEYEGLRDKMLDPVMRPDFGHEYTEQAARSGASVVGARNFLIAVNFNLNTASREVASAIAARVRASGEVLRDAEGNIVRDEEGRAVHRPGLLRGCKAIGWY
;
A
#
# COMPACT_ATOMS: atom_id res chain seq x y z
N SER A 1 19.98 3.81 -2.20
CA SER A 1 20.17 3.26 -0.86
C SER A 1 21.53 2.59 -0.74
N GLU A 2 22.53 3.31 -0.24
CA GLU A 2 23.86 2.72 0.00
C GLU A 2 23.88 1.75 1.19
N ARG A 3 22.92 1.90 2.12
CA ARG A 3 22.90 1.19 3.40
C ARG A 3 21.87 0.07 3.51
N ILE A 4 20.88 0.05 2.62
CA ILE A 4 19.82 -0.96 2.62
C ILE A 4 19.81 -1.66 1.27
N ASP A 5 19.90 -2.98 1.31
CA ASP A 5 19.75 -3.85 0.14
C ASP A 5 18.51 -4.71 0.33
N MET A 6 17.50 -4.46 -0.47
CA MET A 6 16.21 -5.15 -0.37
C MET A 6 16.31 -6.65 -0.67
N ARG A 7 17.32 -7.09 -1.40
CA ARG A 7 17.55 -8.52 -1.70
C ARG A 7 17.84 -9.36 -0.46
N THR A 8 18.33 -8.71 0.60
CA THR A 8 18.66 -9.36 1.88
C THR A 8 17.82 -8.87 3.04
N HIS A 9 17.00 -7.83 2.82
CA HIS A 9 16.15 -7.25 3.85
C HIS A 9 14.91 -8.10 4.08
N GLN A 10 14.61 -8.36 5.34
CA GLN A 10 13.37 -8.99 5.80
C GLN A 10 12.70 -8.09 6.86
N GLY A 11 11.38 -8.08 6.92
CA GLY A 11 10.60 -7.30 7.88
C GLY A 11 9.18 -7.84 8.00
N GLU A 12 8.57 -7.61 9.15
CA GLU A 12 7.20 -8.05 9.45
C GLU A 12 6.15 -7.15 8.76
N HIS A 13 6.48 -5.88 8.53
CA HIS A 13 5.57 -4.94 7.89
C HIS A 13 5.63 -5.08 6.36
N PRO A 14 4.48 -5.07 5.66
CA PRO A 14 4.47 -5.01 4.19
C PRO A 14 5.32 -3.84 3.67
N ARG A 15 6.21 -4.11 2.73
CA ARG A 15 7.09 -3.11 2.13
C ARG A 15 7.36 -3.46 0.66
N ILE A 16 7.60 -2.44 -0.15
CA ILE A 16 7.96 -2.60 -1.56
C ILE A 16 9.39 -2.08 -1.86
N GLY A 17 9.98 -1.34 -0.94
CA GLY A 17 11.32 -0.80 -1.10
C GLY A 17 11.93 -0.22 0.17
N ALA A 18 13.19 0.19 0.07
CA ALA A 18 13.96 0.77 1.17
C ALA A 18 13.40 2.12 1.66
N THR A 19 12.89 2.94 0.73
CA THR A 19 12.05 4.12 1.01
C THR A 19 10.66 3.78 0.54
N ASP A 20 9.95 3.04 1.33
CA ASP A 20 8.72 2.37 0.97
C ASP A 20 7.60 3.35 0.58
N VAL A 21 7.31 4.37 1.41
CA VAL A 21 6.24 5.33 1.14
C VAL A 21 6.65 6.75 1.51
N LEU A 22 6.27 7.72 0.66
CA LEU A 22 6.55 9.14 0.85
C LEU A 22 5.27 9.96 0.56
N PRO A 23 4.46 10.26 1.58
CA PRO A 23 3.27 11.07 1.44
C PRO A 23 3.56 12.56 1.61
N LEU A 24 3.03 13.39 0.72
CA LEU A 24 2.88 14.82 0.92
C LEU A 24 1.53 15.10 1.58
N ILE A 25 1.52 15.97 2.58
CA ILE A 25 0.31 16.27 3.36
C ILE A 25 0.11 17.78 3.38
N PRO A 26 -1.04 18.29 2.89
CA PRO A 26 -1.33 19.72 2.92
C PRO A 26 -1.47 20.21 4.36
N LEU A 27 -0.64 21.19 4.77
CA LEU A 27 -0.67 21.76 6.11
C LEU A 27 -1.33 23.14 6.12
N LYS A 28 -0.83 24.06 5.28
CA LYS A 28 -1.29 25.45 5.24
C LYS A 28 -0.97 26.06 3.88
N ASN A 29 -1.90 26.84 3.35
CA ASN A 29 -1.76 27.58 2.08
C ASN A 29 -1.43 26.70 0.86
N ILE A 30 -1.86 25.46 0.90
CA ILE A 30 -1.73 24.50 -0.20
C ILE A 30 -2.91 23.52 -0.15
N THR A 31 -3.46 23.20 -1.30
CA THR A 31 -4.56 22.23 -1.46
C THR A 31 -4.02 20.81 -1.58
N LEU A 32 -4.90 19.82 -1.45
CA LEU A 32 -4.54 18.43 -1.70
C LEU A 32 -4.16 18.19 -3.17
N GLU A 33 -4.82 18.88 -4.09
CA GLU A 33 -4.55 18.86 -5.53
C GLU A 33 -3.12 19.33 -5.84
N GLU A 34 -2.76 20.51 -5.33
CA GLU A 34 -1.40 21.06 -5.48
C GLU A 34 -0.35 20.15 -4.85
N CYS A 35 -0.64 19.52 -3.70
CA CYS A 35 0.23 18.48 -3.14
C CYS A 35 0.36 17.26 -4.05
N ALA A 36 -0.73 16.88 -4.75
CA ALA A 36 -0.70 15.76 -5.67
C ALA A 36 0.18 16.05 -6.90
N GLU A 37 0.12 17.26 -7.43
CA GLU A 37 1.01 17.70 -8.52
C GLU A 37 2.47 17.64 -8.09
N LEU A 38 2.81 18.23 -6.94
CA LEU A 38 4.16 18.15 -6.38
C LEU A 38 4.62 16.71 -6.11
N ALA A 39 3.71 15.83 -5.68
CA ALA A 39 4.02 14.42 -5.46
C ALA A 39 4.37 13.69 -6.77
N ARG A 40 3.67 14.00 -7.87
CA ARG A 40 3.97 13.46 -9.20
C ARG A 40 5.33 13.94 -9.71
N GLU A 41 5.61 15.24 -9.59
CA GLU A 41 6.91 15.79 -9.94
C GLU A 41 8.05 15.16 -9.12
N LEU A 42 7.83 14.97 -7.81
CA LEU A 42 8.80 14.33 -6.94
C LEU A 42 9.03 12.86 -7.31
N ALA A 43 7.97 12.12 -7.63
CA ALA A 43 8.06 10.73 -8.07
C ALA A 43 8.91 10.60 -9.35
N GLU A 44 8.64 11.46 -10.33
CA GLU A 44 9.41 11.50 -11.57
C GLU A 44 10.88 11.84 -11.33
N ARG A 45 11.17 12.82 -10.45
CA ARG A 45 12.54 13.21 -10.08
C ARG A 45 13.28 12.09 -9.36
N ILE A 46 12.64 11.40 -8.42
CA ILE A 46 13.24 10.25 -7.74
C ILE A 46 13.70 9.21 -8.76
N TYR A 47 12.86 8.90 -9.74
CA TYR A 47 13.24 7.98 -10.79
C TYR A 47 14.39 8.53 -11.65
N LYS A 48 14.30 9.77 -12.14
CA LYS A 48 15.30 10.38 -13.02
C LYS A 48 16.67 10.55 -12.35
N GLU A 49 16.70 10.94 -11.07
CA GLU A 49 17.93 11.25 -10.35
C GLU A 49 18.54 10.03 -9.66
N LEU A 50 17.71 9.08 -9.19
CA LEU A 50 18.14 7.95 -8.37
C LEU A 50 17.91 6.58 -9.02
N ALA A 51 17.25 6.54 -10.17
CA ALA A 51 16.85 5.31 -10.87
C ALA A 51 16.01 4.35 -9.99
N ILE A 52 15.30 4.87 -8.99
CA ILE A 52 14.39 4.12 -8.13
C ILE A 52 13.00 4.13 -8.77
N PRO A 53 12.40 2.99 -9.09
CA PRO A 53 11.04 2.93 -9.61
C PRO A 53 10.03 3.54 -8.63
N THR A 54 9.05 4.31 -9.14
CA THR A 54 8.09 5.00 -8.29
C THR A 54 6.65 4.81 -8.76
N TYR A 55 5.77 4.64 -7.78
CA TYR A 55 4.31 4.69 -7.94
C TYR A 55 3.79 6.02 -7.43
N CYS A 56 2.76 6.55 -8.10
CA CYS A 56 1.95 7.66 -7.59
C CYS A 56 0.68 7.11 -6.95
N TYR A 57 0.35 7.51 -5.71
CA TYR A 57 -0.78 6.94 -4.98
C TYR A 57 -1.69 8.01 -4.34
N GLU A 58 -2.86 7.58 -3.86
CA GLU A 58 -3.92 8.42 -3.28
C GLU A 58 -4.28 9.55 -4.26
N ALA A 59 -4.29 10.82 -3.86
CA ALA A 59 -4.64 11.94 -4.73
C ALA A 59 -3.68 12.12 -5.93
N ALA A 60 -2.45 11.59 -5.85
CA ALA A 60 -1.47 11.66 -6.94
C ALA A 60 -1.59 10.51 -7.94
N ALA A 61 -2.39 9.48 -7.68
CA ALA A 61 -2.51 8.31 -8.54
C ALA A 61 -2.91 8.67 -9.98
N TYR A 62 -2.27 8.03 -10.95
CA TYR A 62 -2.64 8.10 -12.36
C TYR A 62 -3.68 7.02 -12.72
N LEU A 63 -3.64 5.87 -12.05
CA LEU A 63 -4.53 4.74 -12.28
C LEU A 63 -5.35 4.45 -11.03
N PRO A 64 -6.63 4.01 -11.17
CA PRO A 64 -7.46 3.61 -10.04
C PRO A 64 -6.82 2.52 -9.17
N GLU A 65 -6.05 1.63 -9.78
CA GLU A 65 -5.34 0.52 -9.13
C GLU A 65 -4.22 1.01 -8.20
N HIS A 66 -3.70 2.22 -8.42
CA HIS A 66 -2.65 2.82 -7.59
C HIS A 66 -3.18 3.71 -6.46
N VAL A 67 -4.48 3.99 -6.41
CA VAL A 67 -5.05 4.86 -5.38
C VAL A 67 -4.80 4.30 -3.97
N ASN A 68 -4.91 3.00 -3.78
CA ASN A 68 -4.72 2.39 -2.48
C ASN A 68 -3.28 1.89 -2.29
N LEU A 69 -2.59 2.39 -1.26
CA LEU A 69 -1.23 1.97 -0.92
C LEU A 69 -1.08 0.44 -0.79
N ALA A 70 -2.11 -0.26 -0.26
CA ALA A 70 -2.07 -1.71 -0.13
C ALA A 70 -2.01 -2.43 -1.49
N ASP A 71 -2.62 -1.85 -2.53
CA ASP A 71 -2.58 -2.40 -3.88
C ASP A 71 -1.22 -2.14 -4.54
N CYS A 72 -0.64 -0.95 -4.34
CA CYS A 72 0.75 -0.67 -4.74
C CYS A 72 1.74 -1.63 -4.08
N ARG A 73 1.53 -2.01 -2.81
CA ARG A 73 2.39 -2.94 -2.06
C ARG A 73 2.07 -4.42 -2.30
N ARG A 74 0.99 -4.75 -3.01
CA ARG A 74 0.58 -6.15 -3.21
C ARG A 74 1.72 -7.00 -3.76
N GLY A 75 2.02 -8.13 -3.12
CA GLY A 75 3.17 -8.99 -3.43
C GLY A 75 4.48 -8.49 -2.86
N GLU A 76 4.50 -7.32 -2.24
CA GLU A 76 5.65 -6.70 -1.59
C GLU A 76 6.87 -6.54 -2.53
N TYR A 77 8.05 -6.40 -1.96
CA TYR A 77 9.28 -6.33 -2.75
C TYR A 77 9.50 -7.62 -3.57
N GLU A 78 9.14 -8.77 -3.01
CA GLU A 78 9.32 -10.09 -3.63
C GLU A 78 8.50 -10.22 -4.93
N GLY A 79 7.34 -9.58 -5.00
CA GLY A 79 6.50 -9.56 -6.20
C GLY A 79 6.78 -8.40 -7.16
N LEU A 80 7.70 -7.48 -6.83
CA LEU A 80 7.94 -6.28 -7.63
C LEU A 80 8.36 -6.59 -9.08
N ARG A 81 9.24 -7.59 -9.25
CA ARG A 81 9.74 -7.98 -10.58
C ARG A 81 8.59 -8.40 -11.52
N ASP A 82 7.67 -9.20 -11.00
CA ASP A 82 6.53 -9.69 -11.79
C ASP A 82 5.54 -8.56 -12.06
N LYS A 83 5.32 -7.66 -11.09
CA LYS A 83 4.47 -6.47 -11.27
C LYS A 83 4.98 -5.54 -12.36
N MET A 84 6.28 -5.42 -12.55
CA MET A 84 6.85 -4.60 -13.61
C MET A 84 6.55 -5.11 -15.02
N LEU A 85 6.14 -6.37 -15.14
CA LEU A 85 5.70 -6.96 -16.41
C LEU A 85 4.21 -6.71 -16.70
N ASP A 86 3.43 -6.33 -15.69
CA ASP A 86 2.00 -6.03 -15.82
C ASP A 86 1.80 -4.54 -16.15
N PRO A 87 1.21 -4.19 -17.30
CA PRO A 87 1.01 -2.79 -17.71
C PRO A 87 0.17 -1.96 -16.73
N VAL A 88 -0.70 -2.60 -15.94
CA VAL A 88 -1.59 -1.93 -14.97
C VAL A 88 -0.92 -1.80 -13.61
N MET A 89 -0.18 -2.82 -13.19
CA MET A 89 0.40 -2.90 -11.85
C MET A 89 1.86 -2.43 -11.76
N ARG A 90 2.49 -2.12 -12.89
CA ARG A 90 3.87 -1.61 -12.90
C ARG A 90 3.96 -0.20 -12.31
N PRO A 91 5.14 0.23 -11.81
CA PRO A 91 5.38 1.62 -11.39
C PRO A 91 5.01 2.63 -12.47
N ASP A 92 4.60 3.84 -12.07
CA ASP A 92 4.31 4.93 -13.01
C ASP A 92 5.59 5.45 -13.68
N PHE A 93 6.71 5.38 -12.97
CA PHE A 93 8.04 5.72 -13.49
C PHE A 93 9.03 4.59 -13.20
N GLY A 94 9.80 4.19 -14.23
CA GLY A 94 10.78 3.13 -14.13
C GLY A 94 10.18 1.73 -14.31
N HIS A 95 9.91 1.35 -15.54
CA HIS A 95 9.22 0.09 -15.89
C HIS A 95 10.15 -1.12 -15.97
N GLU A 96 11.47 -0.92 -15.91
CA GLU A 96 12.45 -1.99 -16.03
C GLU A 96 12.99 -2.42 -14.67
N TYR A 97 13.11 -3.73 -14.45
CA TYR A 97 13.72 -4.28 -13.27
C TYR A 97 15.25 -4.23 -13.38
N THR A 98 15.82 -3.08 -13.04
CA THR A 98 17.26 -2.81 -13.08
C THR A 98 17.96 -3.33 -11.82
N GLU A 99 19.31 -3.32 -11.80
CA GLU A 99 20.09 -3.59 -10.58
C GLU A 99 19.77 -2.60 -9.45
N GLN A 100 19.49 -1.34 -9.79
CA GLN A 100 19.04 -0.36 -8.80
C GLN A 100 17.65 -0.71 -8.25
N ALA A 101 16.71 -1.11 -9.09
CA ALA A 101 15.40 -1.59 -8.65
C ALA A 101 15.50 -2.84 -7.77
N ALA A 102 16.38 -3.78 -8.13
CA ALA A 102 16.65 -4.96 -7.32
C ALA A 102 17.21 -4.60 -5.93
N ARG A 103 18.07 -3.59 -5.86
CA ARG A 103 18.70 -3.16 -4.60
C ARG A 103 17.79 -2.31 -3.73
N SER A 104 17.09 -1.33 -4.33
CA SER A 104 16.27 -0.36 -3.61
C SER A 104 14.81 -0.77 -3.43
N GLY A 105 14.31 -1.68 -4.26
CA GLY A 105 12.87 -1.83 -4.48
C GLY A 105 12.30 -0.62 -5.18
N ALA A 106 11.00 -0.40 -5.02
CA ALA A 106 10.28 0.78 -5.50
C ALA A 106 9.85 1.68 -4.34
N SER A 107 9.48 2.93 -4.64
CA SER A 107 8.91 3.86 -3.67
C SER A 107 7.51 4.28 -4.10
N VAL A 108 6.61 4.45 -3.15
CA VAL A 108 5.23 4.89 -3.38
C VAL A 108 5.11 6.35 -2.91
N VAL A 109 4.95 7.27 -3.84
CA VAL A 109 4.91 8.72 -3.59
C VAL A 109 3.49 9.22 -3.81
N GLY A 110 2.97 10.09 -2.95
CA GLY A 110 1.62 10.59 -3.16
C GLY A 110 1.22 11.73 -2.26
N ALA A 111 -0.03 12.14 -2.37
CA ALA A 111 -0.60 13.18 -1.53
C ALA A 111 -1.88 12.68 -0.88
N ARG A 112 -2.04 12.96 0.41
CA ARG A 112 -3.20 12.56 1.18
C ARG A 112 -3.45 13.48 2.37
N ASN A 113 -4.64 13.41 2.92
CA ASN A 113 -4.95 14.06 4.19
C ASN A 113 -4.23 13.37 5.36
N PHE A 114 -4.27 13.99 6.52
CA PHE A 114 -3.72 13.42 7.74
C PHE A 114 -4.26 12.01 8.00
N LEU A 115 -3.36 11.16 8.46
CA LEU A 115 -3.70 9.84 9.00
C LEU A 115 -3.19 9.76 10.42
N ILE A 116 -4.07 9.33 11.33
CA ILE A 116 -3.71 9.05 12.71
C ILE A 116 -3.47 7.55 12.83
N ALA A 117 -2.23 7.16 13.08
CA ALA A 117 -1.87 5.77 13.32
C ALA A 117 -1.95 5.46 14.83
N VAL A 118 -2.64 4.37 15.15
CA VAL A 118 -2.76 3.89 16.52
C VAL A 118 -2.48 2.39 16.54
N ASN A 119 -1.60 1.97 17.44
CA ASN A 119 -1.29 0.56 17.66
C ASN A 119 -1.87 0.11 18.99
N PHE A 120 -2.54 -1.04 18.99
CA PHE A 120 -3.04 -1.68 20.20
C PHE A 120 -2.33 -3.01 20.38
N ASN A 121 -1.62 -3.16 21.50
CA ASN A 121 -1.07 -4.44 21.88
C ASN A 121 -2.19 -5.30 22.50
N LEU A 122 -2.34 -6.51 21.99
CA LEU A 122 -3.31 -7.47 22.49
C LEU A 122 -2.66 -8.41 23.51
N ASN A 123 -3.44 -8.87 24.47
CA ASN A 123 -2.99 -9.90 25.41
C ASN A 123 -3.12 -11.31 24.80
N THR A 124 -2.57 -11.48 23.61
CA THR A 124 -2.54 -12.76 22.88
C THR A 124 -1.44 -12.72 21.83
N ALA A 125 -0.86 -13.86 21.53
CA ALA A 125 0.07 -14.06 20.42
C ALA A 125 -0.63 -14.64 19.17
N SER A 126 -1.97 -14.71 19.15
CA SER A 126 -2.71 -15.22 17.99
C SER A 126 -2.93 -14.14 16.94
N ARG A 127 -2.32 -14.32 15.77
CA ARG A 127 -2.55 -13.50 14.58
C ARG A 127 -4.01 -13.57 14.11
N GLU A 128 -4.65 -14.73 14.25
CA GLU A 128 -6.05 -14.95 13.88
C GLU A 128 -6.97 -14.06 14.70
N VAL A 129 -6.75 -13.99 16.02
CA VAL A 129 -7.52 -13.11 16.91
C VAL A 129 -7.29 -11.65 16.54
N ALA A 130 -6.05 -11.21 16.34
CA ALA A 130 -5.72 -9.86 15.93
C ALA A 130 -6.38 -9.49 14.59
N SER A 131 -6.34 -10.39 13.61
CA SER A 131 -6.95 -10.20 12.29
C SER A 131 -8.47 -10.14 12.36
N ALA A 132 -9.10 -10.97 13.21
CA ALA A 132 -10.55 -10.94 13.42
C ALA A 132 -11.01 -9.64 14.07
N ILE A 133 -10.27 -9.11 15.06
CA ILE A 133 -10.53 -7.80 15.67
C ILE A 133 -10.39 -6.70 14.61
N ALA A 134 -9.30 -6.69 13.85
CA ALA A 134 -9.06 -5.71 12.80
C ALA A 134 -10.18 -5.71 11.74
N ALA A 135 -10.66 -6.88 11.34
CA ALA A 135 -11.76 -7.04 10.39
C ALA A 135 -13.08 -6.47 10.94
N ARG A 136 -13.32 -6.56 12.24
CA ARG A 136 -14.50 -5.99 12.89
C ARG A 136 -14.43 -4.46 13.04
N VAL A 137 -13.23 -3.92 13.16
CA VAL A 137 -13.01 -2.48 13.37
C VAL A 137 -12.98 -1.71 12.06
N ARG A 138 -12.26 -2.20 11.04
CA ARG A 138 -12.01 -1.48 9.79
C ARG A 138 -13.28 -1.26 8.96
N ALA A 139 -13.33 -0.16 8.20
CA ALA A 139 -14.47 0.22 7.37
C ALA A 139 -14.89 -0.86 6.35
N SER A 140 -13.92 -1.56 5.73
CA SER A 140 -14.19 -2.65 4.78
C SER A 140 -14.83 -3.88 5.44
N GLY A 141 -14.74 -3.99 6.76
CA GLY A 141 -15.40 -5.04 7.51
C GLY A 141 -14.79 -6.43 7.33
N GLU A 142 -15.62 -7.42 7.58
CA GLU A 142 -15.30 -8.84 7.57
C GLU A 142 -15.96 -9.51 6.37
N VAL A 143 -15.21 -10.32 5.63
CA VAL A 143 -15.79 -11.18 4.56
C VAL A 143 -16.66 -12.24 5.18
N LEU A 144 -17.92 -12.33 4.72
CA LEU A 144 -18.84 -13.37 5.17
C LEU A 144 -18.45 -14.74 4.59
N ARG A 145 -18.55 -15.76 5.45
CA ARG A 145 -18.37 -17.17 5.06
C ARG A 145 -19.59 -17.96 5.41
N ASP A 146 -19.88 -18.99 4.59
CA ASP A 146 -20.93 -19.98 4.87
C ASP A 146 -20.51 -20.96 5.97
N ALA A 147 -21.37 -21.94 6.26
CA ALA A 147 -21.13 -22.97 7.28
C ALA A 147 -19.92 -23.86 6.94
N GLU A 148 -19.60 -23.98 5.66
CA GLU A 148 -18.49 -24.77 5.12
C GLU A 148 -17.19 -23.96 5.04
N GLY A 149 -17.22 -22.63 5.36
CA GLY A 149 -16.06 -21.73 5.35
C GLY A 149 -15.79 -21.06 4.01
N ASN A 150 -16.61 -21.27 2.99
CA ASN A 150 -16.46 -20.62 1.69
C ASN A 150 -16.89 -19.15 1.75
N ILE A 151 -16.30 -18.30 0.89
CA ILE A 151 -16.68 -16.89 0.80
C ILE A 151 -18.09 -16.77 0.18
N VAL A 152 -19.00 -16.14 0.91
CA VAL A 152 -20.33 -15.77 0.38
C VAL A 152 -20.14 -14.68 -0.68
N ARG A 153 -20.76 -14.88 -1.85
CA ARG A 153 -20.69 -13.96 -2.98
C ARG A 153 -22.10 -13.44 -3.33
N ASP A 154 -22.14 -12.19 -3.82
CA ASP A 154 -23.36 -11.60 -4.36
C ASP A 154 -23.65 -12.09 -5.80
N GLU A 155 -24.73 -11.58 -6.41
CA GLU A 155 -25.14 -11.96 -7.77
C GLU A 155 -24.11 -11.56 -8.84
N GLU A 156 -23.25 -10.57 -8.56
CA GLU A 156 -22.13 -10.15 -9.42
C GLU A 156 -20.81 -10.87 -9.11
N GLY A 157 -20.83 -11.85 -8.21
CA GLY A 157 -19.67 -12.66 -7.84
C GLY A 157 -18.70 -11.99 -6.86
N ARG A 158 -19.03 -10.82 -6.31
CA ARG A 158 -18.22 -10.08 -5.34
C ARG A 158 -18.40 -10.67 -3.95
N ALA A 159 -17.34 -10.66 -3.14
CA ALA A 159 -17.41 -11.09 -1.75
C ALA A 159 -18.38 -10.20 -0.95
N VAL A 160 -19.31 -10.81 -0.24
CA VAL A 160 -20.22 -10.11 0.67
C VAL A 160 -19.48 -9.83 1.98
N HIS A 161 -19.60 -8.59 2.45
CA HIS A 161 -18.95 -8.13 3.67
C HIS A 161 -19.97 -7.77 4.75
N ARG A 162 -19.67 -8.13 5.99
CA ARG A 162 -20.30 -7.50 7.16
C ARG A 162 -19.58 -6.18 7.40
N PRO A 163 -20.26 -5.01 7.40
CA PRO A 163 -19.62 -3.73 7.66
C PRO A 163 -18.89 -3.70 8.99
N GLY A 164 -17.75 -3.03 9.02
CA GLY A 164 -17.02 -2.81 10.26
C GLY A 164 -17.59 -1.67 11.11
N LEU A 165 -17.09 -1.54 12.31
CA LEU A 165 -17.62 -0.59 13.31
C LEU A 165 -17.27 0.86 13.02
N LEU A 166 -16.07 1.13 12.42
CA LEU A 166 -15.54 2.47 12.22
C LEU A 166 -15.36 2.78 10.74
N ARG A 167 -16.21 3.65 10.18
CA ARG A 167 -16.27 3.98 8.76
C ARG A 167 -14.99 4.59 8.17
N GLY A 168 -14.23 5.35 8.96
CA GLY A 168 -12.98 6.00 8.53
C GLY A 168 -11.71 5.23 8.89
N CYS A 169 -11.83 4.00 9.40
CA CYS A 169 -10.70 3.24 9.92
C CYS A 169 -10.21 2.19 8.90
N LYS A 170 -8.89 2.14 8.70
CA LYS A 170 -8.19 0.99 8.13
C LYS A 170 -7.52 0.25 9.29
N ALA A 171 -7.62 -1.06 9.36
CA ALA A 171 -6.99 -1.86 10.42
C ALA A 171 -6.47 -3.18 9.87
N ILE A 172 -5.32 -3.59 10.37
CA ILE A 172 -4.73 -4.89 10.14
C ILE A 172 -4.31 -5.51 11.48
N GLY A 173 -4.36 -6.82 11.59
CA GLY A 173 -3.79 -7.54 12.71
C GLY A 173 -2.53 -8.27 12.25
N TRP A 174 -1.45 -8.12 13.01
CA TRP A 174 -0.22 -8.88 12.82
C TRP A 174 0.29 -9.40 14.17
N TYR A 175 1.34 -10.16 14.08
CA TYR A 175 2.01 -10.80 15.20
C TYR A 175 3.38 -10.18 15.39
#